data_20b1fe5a8eb6a35767b52c0cb30bfa09
#
_entry.id   20b1fe5a8eb6a35767b52c0cb30bfa09
#
_cell.length_a   1.000
_cell.length_b   1.000
_cell.length_c   1.000
_cell.angle_alpha   90.00
_cell.angle_beta   90.00
_cell.angle_gamma   90.00
#
_symmetry.space_group_name_H-M   'P 1'
#
loop_
_entity.id
_entity.type
_entity.pdbx_description
1 polymer ?
#
loop_
_entity_poly.entity_id
_entity_poly.type
_entity_poly.pdbx_seq_one_letter_code
_entity_poly.pdbx_strand_id
1 'polypeptide(L)'
;MQSSRVIKGWLALLLPLLGLCARAEDLNGIWKGSLTQGPGGCYPNYSLELQINIANDMITGKAYDYYDKAHFVKMNFTGRYNPKTHRLVLIEDRVLDANIPADCLPCIKTYDLNYTRTGELEELTGDWKGLYSEKRLICPPGKISLKRATQSDFPVDVEQNDTLAMVQASLHLPPREIEVVKTLTVKSPQIKLEFYDNAEIDHDTITVFINNKILLYRQMLTDKPLTVLFNALPGTPYEVVMYANNLGDIPPNTALMMVTAGSQKFEVFMSSTEEKSAAVHFIFTP
;
A
#
# COMPACT_ATOMS: atom_id res chain seq x y z
N MET A 1 -23.26 -50.69 65.29
CA MET A 1 -24.04 -49.98 64.28
C MET A 1 -23.12 -48.86 63.66
N GLN A 2 -22.54 -49.18 62.51
CA GLN A 2 -21.63 -48.27 61.77
C GLN A 2 -22.35 -47.80 60.50
N SER A 3 -22.54 -46.47 60.43
CA SER A 3 -23.16 -45.79 59.29
C SER A 3 -22.09 -45.42 58.30
N SER A 4 -22.08 -46.04 57.14
CA SER A 4 -21.18 -45.69 56.05
C SER A 4 -21.81 -44.57 55.21
N ARG A 5 -21.10 -43.41 55.13
CA ARG A 5 -21.47 -42.26 54.24
C ARG A 5 -20.87 -42.52 52.86
N VAL A 6 -21.72 -42.61 51.87
CA VAL A 6 -21.35 -42.67 50.45
C VAL A 6 -21.14 -41.24 49.97
N ILE A 7 -19.90 -40.92 49.60
CA ILE A 7 -19.55 -39.68 48.97
C ILE A 7 -19.77 -39.84 47.46
N LYS A 8 -20.80 -39.14 46.92
CA LYS A 8 -21.00 -39.04 45.47
C LYS A 8 -20.01 -37.99 44.90
N GLY A 9 -18.94 -38.44 44.27
CA GLY A 9 -18.05 -37.61 43.51
C GLY A 9 -18.71 -37.12 42.21
N TRP A 10 -18.81 -35.80 42.08
CA TRP A 10 -19.18 -35.17 40.81
C TRP A 10 -17.93 -35.05 39.96
N LEU A 11 -17.91 -35.81 38.87
CA LEU A 11 -16.89 -35.71 37.84
C LEU A 11 -17.24 -34.52 36.93
N ALA A 12 -16.61 -33.36 37.13
CA ALA A 12 -16.74 -32.22 36.23
C ALA A 12 -15.97 -32.50 34.93
N LEU A 13 -16.73 -32.72 33.86
CA LEU A 13 -16.20 -32.88 32.51
C LEU A 13 -15.73 -31.49 32.01
N LEU A 14 -14.44 -31.25 32.08
CA LEU A 14 -13.77 -30.07 31.43
C LEU A 14 -13.70 -30.32 29.92
N LEU A 15 -14.67 -29.78 29.17
CA LEU A 15 -14.56 -29.67 27.72
C LEU A 15 -13.46 -28.64 27.41
N PRO A 16 -12.43 -28.99 26.59
CA PRO A 16 -11.48 -27.97 26.10
C PRO A 16 -12.23 -27.08 25.13
N LEU A 17 -12.31 -25.79 25.45
CA LEU A 17 -12.65 -24.74 24.48
C LEU A 17 -11.50 -24.70 23.43
N LEU A 18 -11.72 -25.39 22.32
CA LEU A 18 -10.92 -25.19 21.10
C LEU A 18 -11.23 -23.77 20.60
N GLY A 19 -10.42 -22.81 21.02
CA GLY A 19 -10.46 -21.48 20.46
C GLY A 19 -10.16 -21.58 18.96
N LEU A 20 -11.19 -21.37 18.15
CA LEU A 20 -11.03 -21.09 16.72
C LEU A 20 -10.24 -19.78 16.64
N CYS A 21 -8.89 -19.87 16.49
CA CYS A 21 -8.09 -18.77 16.01
C CYS A 21 -8.63 -18.39 14.63
N ALA A 22 -9.45 -17.36 14.56
CA ALA A 22 -9.78 -16.72 13.30
C ALA A 22 -8.45 -16.21 12.70
N ARG A 23 -7.96 -16.93 11.70
CA ARG A 23 -6.80 -16.50 10.94
C ARG A 23 -7.21 -15.22 10.21
N ALA A 24 -6.50 -14.13 10.42
CA ALA A 24 -6.70 -12.92 9.63
C ALA A 24 -6.59 -13.27 8.14
N GLU A 25 -7.52 -12.77 7.35
CA GLU A 25 -7.54 -13.00 5.91
C GLU A 25 -6.34 -12.29 5.29
N ASP A 26 -5.45 -13.05 4.70
CA ASP A 26 -4.31 -12.54 3.95
C ASP A 26 -4.65 -12.58 2.46
N LEU A 27 -4.98 -11.42 1.89
CA LEU A 27 -5.28 -11.27 0.47
C LEU A 27 -4.05 -10.91 -0.38
N ASN A 28 -2.87 -10.77 0.24
CA ASN A 28 -1.63 -10.54 -0.49
C ASN A 28 -1.33 -11.70 -1.44
N GLY A 29 -0.77 -11.37 -2.59
CA GLY A 29 -0.32 -12.35 -3.55
C GLY A 29 -1.00 -12.26 -4.91
N ILE A 30 -1.01 -13.37 -5.64
CA ILE A 30 -1.39 -13.44 -7.03
C ILE A 30 -2.80 -14.02 -7.16
N TRP A 31 -3.63 -13.34 -7.93
CA TRP A 31 -4.99 -13.73 -8.23
C TRP A 31 -5.18 -13.80 -9.73
N LYS A 32 -5.61 -14.94 -10.27
CA LYS A 32 -5.73 -15.19 -11.71
C LYS A 32 -7.08 -15.75 -12.08
N GLY A 33 -7.56 -15.35 -13.25
CA GLY A 33 -8.80 -15.90 -13.78
C GLY A 33 -9.30 -15.17 -15.02
N SER A 34 -10.60 -15.05 -15.12
CA SER A 34 -11.27 -14.48 -16.29
C SER A 34 -11.85 -13.10 -16.02
N LEU A 35 -11.78 -12.27 -17.05
CA LEU A 35 -12.50 -11.01 -17.16
C LEU A 35 -13.38 -11.09 -18.40
N THR A 36 -14.69 -10.91 -18.22
CA THR A 36 -15.64 -10.79 -19.33
C THR A 36 -15.99 -9.33 -19.58
N GLN A 37 -16.45 -9.01 -20.77
CA GLN A 37 -16.99 -7.71 -21.11
C GLN A 37 -18.10 -7.84 -22.13
N GLY A 38 -18.92 -6.80 -22.28
CA GLY A 38 -19.91 -6.69 -23.34
C GLY A 38 -19.26 -6.58 -24.74
N PRO A 39 -20.07 -6.62 -25.82
CA PRO A 39 -19.55 -6.49 -27.18
C PRO A 39 -18.73 -5.20 -27.38
N GLY A 40 -17.65 -5.27 -28.17
CA GLY A 40 -16.80 -4.13 -28.51
C GLY A 40 -15.38 -4.20 -27.97
N GLY A 41 -14.99 -5.30 -27.31
CA GLY A 41 -13.59 -5.53 -26.90
C GLY A 41 -12.69 -5.98 -28.05
N CYS A 42 -11.37 -5.82 -27.86
CA CYS A 42 -10.36 -6.20 -28.84
C CYS A 42 -10.21 -7.71 -29.00
N TYR A 43 -10.50 -8.46 -27.96
CA TYR A 43 -10.43 -9.92 -27.92
C TYR A 43 -11.74 -10.53 -27.44
N PRO A 44 -12.08 -11.75 -27.87
CA PRO A 44 -13.33 -12.40 -27.45
C PRO A 44 -13.31 -12.82 -25.97
N ASN A 45 -12.13 -13.08 -25.41
CA ASN A 45 -11.93 -13.46 -24.01
C ASN A 45 -10.69 -12.75 -23.47
N TYR A 46 -10.74 -12.41 -22.21
CA TYR A 46 -9.61 -11.86 -21.46
C TYR A 46 -9.32 -12.71 -20.24
N SER A 47 -8.03 -12.84 -19.96
CA SER A 47 -7.54 -13.25 -18.66
C SER A 47 -7.18 -12.01 -17.85
N LEU A 48 -7.33 -12.10 -16.53
CA LEU A 48 -6.91 -11.06 -15.60
C LEU A 48 -5.99 -11.67 -14.56
N GLU A 49 -4.86 -11.04 -14.33
CA GLU A 49 -4.01 -11.29 -13.18
C GLU A 49 -3.91 -10.03 -12.34
N LEU A 50 -4.22 -10.16 -11.04
CA LEU A 50 -3.98 -9.12 -10.04
C LEU A 50 -2.85 -9.56 -9.11
N GLN A 51 -1.83 -8.73 -8.98
CA GLN A 51 -0.75 -8.87 -8.00
C GLN A 51 -1.07 -7.91 -6.87
N ILE A 52 -1.64 -8.42 -5.77
CA ILE A 52 -2.19 -7.62 -4.67
C ILE A 52 -1.19 -7.53 -3.53
N ASN A 53 -1.00 -6.32 -3.02
CA ASN A 53 -0.34 -6.02 -1.77
C ASN A 53 -1.26 -5.19 -0.88
N ILE A 54 -1.52 -5.65 0.36
CA ILE A 54 -2.37 -4.97 1.33
C ILE A 54 -1.53 -4.55 2.53
N ALA A 55 -1.64 -3.28 2.87
CA ALA A 55 -1.09 -2.71 4.07
C ALA A 55 -2.12 -1.76 4.71
N ASN A 56 -2.50 -1.99 5.97
CA ASN A 56 -3.46 -1.15 6.72
C ASN A 56 -4.78 -0.88 5.96
N ASP A 57 -5.43 -1.92 5.44
CA ASP A 57 -6.67 -1.86 4.64
C ASP A 57 -6.53 -1.12 3.30
N MET A 58 -5.36 -0.56 2.99
CA MET A 58 -5.05 -0.05 1.68
C MET A 58 -4.48 -1.15 0.79
N ILE A 59 -5.01 -1.20 -0.42
CA ILE A 59 -4.58 -2.14 -1.44
C ILE A 59 -3.78 -1.37 -2.49
N THR A 60 -2.64 -1.92 -2.86
CA THR A 60 -1.86 -1.48 -4.02
C THR A 60 -1.51 -2.70 -4.87
N GLY A 61 -1.24 -2.50 -6.15
CA GLY A 61 -0.80 -3.62 -6.96
C GLY A 61 -0.71 -3.35 -8.45
N LYS A 62 -0.51 -4.44 -9.20
CA LYS A 62 -0.48 -4.46 -10.66
C LYS A 62 -1.60 -5.33 -11.20
N ALA A 63 -2.26 -4.85 -12.24
CA ALA A 63 -3.23 -5.60 -13.02
C ALA A 63 -2.65 -5.89 -14.41
N TYR A 64 -2.82 -7.10 -14.86
CA TYR A 64 -2.53 -7.50 -16.22
C TYR A 64 -3.81 -8.02 -16.85
N ASP A 65 -4.34 -7.27 -17.84
CA ASP A 65 -5.37 -7.78 -18.72
C ASP A 65 -4.69 -8.37 -19.93
N TYR A 66 -4.95 -9.61 -20.26
CA TYR A 66 -4.23 -10.25 -21.36
C TYR A 66 -5.07 -11.28 -22.12
N TYR A 67 -4.77 -11.41 -23.38
CA TYR A 67 -5.23 -12.52 -24.23
C TYR A 67 -4.26 -13.70 -24.13
N ASP A 68 -2.97 -13.41 -24.21
CA ASP A 68 -1.84 -14.30 -23.97
C ASP A 68 -0.67 -13.51 -23.36
N LYS A 69 0.47 -14.18 -23.08
CA LYS A 69 1.63 -13.52 -22.46
C LYS A 69 2.30 -12.44 -23.33
N ALA A 70 2.06 -12.47 -24.64
CA ALA A 70 2.59 -11.47 -25.56
C ALA A 70 1.62 -10.29 -25.76
N HIS A 71 0.31 -10.50 -25.57
CA HIS A 71 -0.70 -9.48 -25.78
C HIS A 71 -1.36 -9.11 -24.46
N PHE A 72 -0.91 -8.03 -23.86
CA PHE A 72 -1.31 -7.60 -22.51
C PHE A 72 -1.37 -6.08 -22.37
N VAL A 73 -2.09 -5.65 -21.33
CA VAL A 73 -2.02 -4.29 -20.76
C VAL A 73 -1.68 -4.42 -19.31
N LYS A 74 -0.60 -3.75 -18.88
CA LYS A 74 -0.16 -3.64 -17.48
C LYS A 74 -0.63 -2.32 -16.89
N MET A 75 -1.27 -2.35 -15.75
CA MET A 75 -1.78 -1.16 -15.04
C MET A 75 -1.42 -1.18 -13.57
N ASN A 76 -1.29 0.00 -12.99
CA ASN A 76 -1.33 0.17 -11.54
C ASN A 76 -2.76 0.18 -11.07
N PHE A 77 -2.99 -0.28 -9.85
CA PHE A 77 -4.22 -0.01 -9.12
C PHE A 77 -3.96 0.31 -7.66
N THR A 78 -4.90 1.03 -7.08
CA THR A 78 -5.03 1.24 -5.64
C THR A 78 -6.44 0.87 -5.21
N GLY A 79 -6.65 0.64 -3.91
CA GLY A 79 -7.97 0.31 -3.43
C GLY A 79 -8.07 0.16 -1.92
N ARG A 80 -9.21 -0.38 -1.50
CA ARG A 80 -9.49 -0.64 -0.09
C ARG A 80 -10.17 -1.99 0.07
N TYR A 81 -9.83 -2.66 1.15
CA TYR A 81 -10.50 -3.86 1.64
C TYR A 81 -11.35 -3.53 2.87
N ASN A 82 -12.57 -4.05 2.90
CA ASN A 82 -13.42 -4.00 4.07
C ASN A 82 -13.56 -5.41 4.65
N PRO A 83 -12.87 -5.74 5.76
CA PRO A 83 -12.89 -7.09 6.34
C PRO A 83 -14.25 -7.49 6.92
N LYS A 84 -15.15 -6.55 7.22
CA LYS A 84 -16.50 -6.85 7.74
C LYS A 84 -17.45 -7.34 6.65
N THR A 85 -17.25 -6.87 5.42
CA THR A 85 -18.11 -7.20 4.28
C THR A 85 -17.39 -8.06 3.25
N HIS A 86 -16.11 -8.37 3.45
CA HIS A 86 -15.22 -9.09 2.53
C HIS A 86 -15.15 -8.45 1.12
N ARG A 87 -15.37 -7.15 1.04
CA ARG A 87 -15.46 -6.41 -0.22
C ARG A 87 -14.17 -5.64 -0.50
N LEU A 88 -13.68 -5.76 -1.73
CA LEU A 88 -12.57 -4.99 -2.28
C LEU A 88 -13.09 -4.04 -3.34
N VAL A 89 -12.66 -2.78 -3.26
CA VAL A 89 -12.85 -1.83 -4.36
C VAL A 89 -11.46 -1.41 -4.83
N LEU A 90 -11.14 -1.72 -6.10
CA LEU A 90 -9.85 -1.41 -6.71
C LEU A 90 -10.07 -0.44 -7.86
N ILE A 91 -9.17 0.52 -8.02
CA ILE A 91 -9.23 1.55 -9.05
C ILE A 91 -7.89 1.57 -9.78
N GLU A 92 -7.91 1.29 -11.06
CA GLU A 92 -6.75 1.49 -11.93
C GLU A 92 -6.50 2.98 -12.14
N ASP A 93 -5.25 3.40 -12.16
CA ASP A 93 -4.89 4.81 -12.32
C ASP A 93 -4.32 5.12 -13.72
N ARG A 94 -3.46 4.24 -14.24
CA ARG A 94 -2.78 4.45 -15.52
C ARG A 94 -2.25 3.15 -16.12
N VAL A 95 -2.11 3.17 -17.44
CA VAL A 95 -1.37 2.16 -18.20
C VAL A 95 0.13 2.37 -17.96
N LEU A 96 0.82 1.30 -17.55
CA LEU A 96 2.27 1.28 -17.36
C LEU A 96 2.99 0.73 -18.58
N ASP A 97 2.40 -0.30 -19.21
CA ASP A 97 2.95 -0.97 -20.37
C ASP A 97 1.81 -1.64 -21.14
N ALA A 98 1.91 -1.75 -22.43
CA ALA A 98 0.92 -2.43 -23.25
C ALA A 98 1.54 -2.97 -24.56
N ASN A 99 1.20 -4.19 -24.88
CA ASN A 99 1.44 -4.79 -26.18
C ASN A 99 0.12 -5.32 -26.74
N ILE A 100 -0.61 -4.46 -27.44
CA ILE A 100 -1.93 -4.72 -28.01
C ILE A 100 -1.99 -4.20 -29.44
N PRO A 101 -2.92 -4.68 -30.30
CA PRO A 101 -3.12 -4.13 -31.64
C PRO A 101 -3.36 -2.62 -31.62
N ALA A 102 -2.89 -1.92 -32.65
CA ALA A 102 -2.90 -0.45 -32.72
C ALA A 102 -4.31 0.16 -32.74
N ASP A 103 -5.32 -0.62 -33.11
CA ASP A 103 -6.74 -0.22 -33.10
C ASP A 103 -7.44 -0.51 -31.76
N CYS A 104 -6.73 -1.13 -30.82
CA CYS A 104 -7.23 -1.41 -29.48
C CYS A 104 -6.93 -0.26 -28.52
N LEU A 105 -7.90 0.06 -27.67
CA LEU A 105 -7.74 1.05 -26.61
C LEU A 105 -7.89 0.40 -25.24
N PRO A 106 -6.92 0.58 -24.33
CA PRO A 106 -7.02 0.10 -22.96
C PRO A 106 -8.19 0.75 -22.21
N CYS A 107 -8.78 -0.01 -21.33
CA CYS A 107 -9.82 0.42 -20.41
C CYS A 107 -9.23 0.62 -19.02
N ILE A 108 -9.36 1.80 -18.44
CA ILE A 108 -9.04 2.07 -17.04
C ILE A 108 -10.23 1.66 -16.20
N LYS A 109 -10.06 0.67 -15.33
CA LYS A 109 -11.17 -0.01 -14.65
C LYS A 109 -11.29 0.34 -13.18
N THR A 110 -12.50 0.24 -12.69
CA THR A 110 -12.83 0.12 -11.27
C THR A 110 -13.43 -1.26 -11.06
N TYR A 111 -12.86 -2.00 -10.14
CA TYR A 111 -13.30 -3.34 -9.75
C TYR A 111 -14.08 -3.26 -8.44
N ASP A 112 -15.16 -4.01 -8.36
CA ASP A 112 -15.98 -4.19 -7.16
C ASP A 112 -16.10 -5.69 -6.91
N LEU A 113 -15.24 -6.19 -6.01
CA LEU A 113 -15.01 -7.61 -5.82
C LEU A 113 -15.40 -8.04 -4.40
N ASN A 114 -15.90 -9.27 -4.30
CA ASN A 114 -16.14 -9.96 -3.04
C ASN A 114 -15.11 -11.10 -2.91
N TYR A 115 -14.48 -11.15 -1.75
CA TYR A 115 -13.64 -12.28 -1.37
C TYR A 115 -14.48 -13.38 -0.72
N THR A 116 -14.24 -14.61 -1.13
CA THR A 116 -14.83 -15.80 -0.52
C THR A 116 -13.78 -16.87 -0.31
N ARG A 117 -13.95 -17.65 0.76
CA ARG A 117 -13.08 -18.78 1.05
C ARG A 117 -13.94 -20.00 1.42
N THR A 118 -13.71 -21.10 0.70
CA THR A 118 -14.36 -22.39 0.96
C THR A 118 -13.27 -23.47 1.06
N GLY A 119 -12.91 -23.82 2.30
CA GLY A 119 -11.75 -24.67 2.56
C GLY A 119 -10.45 -24.02 2.13
N GLU A 120 -9.75 -24.61 1.16
CA GLU A 120 -8.51 -24.08 0.59
C GLU A 120 -8.75 -23.19 -0.64
N LEU A 121 -9.97 -23.22 -1.18
CA LEU A 121 -10.32 -22.42 -2.35
C LEU A 121 -10.60 -20.98 -1.92
N GLU A 122 -9.83 -20.05 -2.45
CA GLU A 122 -10.02 -18.62 -2.27
C GLU A 122 -10.35 -17.96 -3.63
N GLU A 123 -11.40 -17.16 -3.64
CA GLU A 123 -11.92 -16.54 -4.86
C GLU A 123 -12.19 -15.04 -4.65
N LEU A 124 -11.93 -14.25 -5.71
CA LEU A 124 -12.37 -12.87 -5.87
C LEU A 124 -13.35 -12.81 -7.04
N THR A 125 -14.59 -12.48 -6.77
CA THR A 125 -15.64 -12.41 -7.80
C THR A 125 -16.39 -11.10 -7.74
N GLY A 126 -16.81 -10.59 -8.90
CA GLY A 126 -17.59 -9.34 -8.91
C GLY A 126 -17.70 -8.72 -10.28
N ASP A 127 -17.87 -7.41 -10.24
CA ASP A 127 -18.14 -6.60 -11.41
C ASP A 127 -17.00 -5.61 -11.67
N TRP A 128 -16.85 -5.19 -12.91
CA TRP A 128 -16.00 -4.07 -13.27
C TRP A 128 -16.72 -3.11 -14.21
N LYS A 129 -16.31 -1.85 -14.15
CA LYS A 129 -16.69 -0.78 -15.08
C LYS A 129 -15.46 0.08 -15.37
N GLY A 130 -15.43 0.78 -16.48
CA GLY A 130 -14.27 1.59 -16.82
C GLY A 130 -14.51 2.58 -17.93
N LEU A 131 -13.46 3.35 -18.24
CA LEU A 131 -13.39 4.33 -19.30
C LEU A 131 -12.20 4.02 -20.19
N TYR A 132 -12.35 4.18 -21.50
CA TYR A 132 -11.23 4.12 -22.42
C TYR A 132 -10.20 5.20 -22.10
N SER A 133 -8.91 4.80 -22.04
CA SER A 133 -7.81 5.65 -21.57
C SER A 133 -7.70 6.99 -22.32
N GLU A 134 -7.98 7.00 -23.62
CA GLU A 134 -7.80 8.20 -24.45
C GLU A 134 -9.09 9.00 -24.67
N LYS A 135 -10.24 8.33 -24.73
CA LYS A 135 -11.50 8.95 -25.20
C LYS A 135 -12.47 9.29 -24.08
N ARG A 136 -12.22 8.85 -22.86
CA ARG A 136 -13.15 8.97 -21.73
C ARG A 136 -14.56 8.43 -21.99
N LEU A 137 -14.72 7.57 -23.01
CA LEU A 137 -15.95 6.87 -23.29
C LEU A 137 -16.07 5.66 -22.37
N ILE A 138 -17.30 5.28 -22.03
CA ILE A 138 -17.56 4.11 -21.18
C ILE A 138 -17.18 2.84 -21.93
N CYS A 139 -16.37 2.01 -21.29
CA CYS A 139 -16.13 0.66 -21.77
C CYS A 139 -17.32 -0.25 -21.48
N PRO A 140 -17.59 -1.26 -22.32
CA PRO A 140 -18.59 -2.27 -22.00
C PRO A 140 -18.22 -2.98 -20.68
N PRO A 141 -19.05 -2.85 -19.63
CA PRO A 141 -18.75 -3.46 -18.33
C PRO A 141 -18.82 -4.98 -18.37
N GLY A 142 -18.33 -5.64 -17.34
CA GLY A 142 -18.35 -7.09 -17.27
C GLY A 142 -18.13 -7.67 -15.89
N LYS A 143 -17.84 -8.96 -15.85
CA LYS A 143 -17.66 -9.76 -14.65
C LYS A 143 -16.21 -10.18 -14.50
N ILE A 144 -15.83 -10.43 -13.25
CA ILE A 144 -14.52 -10.95 -12.87
C ILE A 144 -14.71 -12.19 -12.01
N SER A 145 -13.90 -13.20 -12.28
CA SER A 145 -13.77 -14.39 -11.45
C SER A 145 -12.32 -14.80 -11.39
N LEU A 146 -11.70 -14.60 -10.22
CA LEU A 146 -10.29 -14.92 -9.98
C LEU A 146 -10.17 -15.92 -8.84
N LYS A 147 -9.13 -16.73 -8.89
CA LYS A 147 -8.70 -17.65 -7.84
C LYS A 147 -7.29 -17.28 -7.40
N ARG A 148 -6.98 -17.58 -6.13
CA ARG A 148 -5.61 -17.46 -5.67
C ARG A 148 -4.71 -18.37 -6.50
N ALA A 149 -3.56 -17.82 -6.92
CA ALA A 149 -2.55 -18.55 -7.68
C ALA A 149 -1.21 -18.55 -6.94
N THR A 150 -0.43 -19.60 -7.14
CA THR A 150 0.91 -19.75 -6.56
C THR A 150 2.00 -19.20 -7.47
N GLN A 151 1.69 -19.00 -8.76
CA GLN A 151 2.63 -18.52 -9.77
C GLN A 151 1.99 -17.46 -10.65
N SER A 152 2.76 -16.42 -10.94
CA SER A 152 2.39 -15.36 -11.88
C SER A 152 2.76 -15.76 -13.31
N ASP A 153 1.99 -15.27 -14.29
CA ASP A 153 2.33 -15.35 -15.70
C ASP A 153 3.22 -14.18 -16.17
N PHE A 154 3.27 -13.13 -15.37
CA PHE A 154 4.05 -11.93 -15.63
C PHE A 154 5.14 -11.77 -14.56
N PRO A 155 6.16 -10.94 -14.82
CA PRO A 155 7.07 -10.57 -13.76
C PRO A 155 6.24 -10.10 -12.55
N VAL A 156 6.30 -10.85 -11.47
CA VAL A 156 5.89 -10.29 -10.20
C VAL A 156 6.83 -9.12 -10.05
N ASP A 157 6.29 -7.91 -10.14
CA ASP A 157 6.93 -6.83 -9.44
C ASP A 157 6.84 -7.29 -7.96
N VAL A 158 7.73 -8.24 -7.57
CA VAL A 158 8.27 -8.19 -6.23
C VAL A 158 8.37 -6.71 -6.01
N GLU A 159 7.63 -6.15 -5.00
CA GLU A 159 7.87 -4.74 -4.72
C GLU A 159 9.32 -4.55 -5.07
N GLN A 160 9.57 -3.98 -6.26
CA GLN A 160 10.88 -3.44 -6.44
C GLN A 160 10.89 -2.59 -5.21
N ASN A 161 11.66 -2.99 -4.22
CA ASN A 161 12.17 -2.05 -3.28
C ASN A 161 12.82 -1.04 -4.20
N ASP A 162 11.98 -0.13 -4.72
CA ASP A 162 12.47 1.03 -5.43
C ASP A 162 13.40 1.59 -4.40
N THR A 163 14.68 1.34 -4.61
CA THR A 163 15.64 1.94 -3.72
C THR A 163 15.33 3.41 -3.78
N LEU A 164 15.48 4.12 -2.68
CA LEU A 164 15.22 5.56 -2.67
C LEU A 164 15.87 6.22 -3.90
N ALA A 165 17.04 5.74 -4.33
CA ALA A 165 17.74 6.19 -5.54
C ALA A 165 16.91 6.00 -6.83
N MET A 166 16.18 4.89 -7.00
CA MET A 166 15.33 4.66 -8.18
C MET A 166 14.13 5.60 -8.18
N VAL A 167 13.49 5.81 -7.02
CA VAL A 167 12.38 6.75 -6.88
C VAL A 167 12.88 8.18 -7.14
N GLN A 168 14.02 8.55 -6.58
CA GLN A 168 14.66 9.84 -6.83
C GLN A 168 14.96 10.04 -8.33
N ALA A 169 15.53 9.04 -9.01
CA ALA A 169 15.82 9.10 -10.43
C ALA A 169 14.55 9.30 -11.27
N SER A 170 13.44 8.62 -10.95
CA SER A 170 12.15 8.79 -11.62
C SER A 170 11.58 10.21 -11.48
N LEU A 171 11.95 10.91 -10.42
CA LEU A 171 11.57 12.30 -10.12
C LEU A 171 12.61 13.32 -10.62
N HIS A 172 13.68 12.88 -11.30
CA HIS A 172 14.83 13.71 -11.70
C HIS A 172 15.50 14.38 -10.49
N LEU A 173 15.52 13.71 -9.33
CA LEU A 173 16.21 14.14 -8.13
C LEU A 173 17.57 13.43 -8.06
N PRO A 174 18.69 14.13 -7.94
CA PRO A 174 20.00 13.51 -7.73
C PRO A 174 20.02 12.62 -6.48
N PRO A 175 20.65 11.43 -6.53
CA PRO A 175 20.82 10.61 -5.34
C PRO A 175 21.68 11.33 -4.30
N ARG A 176 21.35 11.15 -3.02
CA ARG A 176 22.08 11.75 -1.89
C ARG A 176 22.36 10.70 -0.84
N GLU A 177 23.41 10.91 -0.06
CA GLU A 177 23.71 10.12 1.13
C GLU A 177 22.59 10.30 2.15
N ILE A 178 22.17 9.21 2.79
CA ILE A 178 21.16 9.25 3.85
C ILE A 178 21.84 9.32 5.21
N GLU A 179 21.56 10.39 5.95
CA GLU A 179 22.03 10.59 7.31
C GLU A 179 20.89 10.38 8.30
N VAL A 180 20.94 9.27 9.06
CA VAL A 180 19.92 8.96 10.09
C VAL A 180 20.20 9.83 11.31
N VAL A 181 19.39 10.88 11.49
CA VAL A 181 19.54 11.84 12.60
C VAL A 181 18.92 11.34 13.89
N LYS A 182 17.93 10.45 13.82
CA LYS A 182 17.28 9.91 15.02
C LYS A 182 16.58 8.57 14.75
N THR A 183 16.55 7.71 15.76
CA THR A 183 15.68 6.52 15.79
C THR A 183 14.69 6.66 16.94
N LEU A 184 13.39 6.50 16.65
CA LEU A 184 12.30 6.67 17.58
C LEU A 184 11.57 5.34 17.78
N THR A 185 11.38 4.95 19.06
CA THR A 185 10.48 3.85 19.42
C THR A 185 9.14 4.44 19.82
N VAL A 186 8.08 4.07 19.11
CA VAL A 186 6.72 4.57 19.34
C VAL A 186 5.83 3.46 19.88
N LYS A 187 4.87 3.83 20.74
CA LYS A 187 3.92 2.91 21.39
C LYS A 187 2.51 2.98 20.81
N SER A 188 2.31 3.78 19.78
CA SER A 188 1.04 3.89 19.06
C SER A 188 1.28 3.58 17.58
N PRO A 189 0.41 2.78 16.93
CA PRO A 189 0.53 2.51 15.51
C PRO A 189 0.27 3.75 14.65
N GLN A 190 -0.59 4.66 15.11
CA GLN A 190 -0.90 5.88 14.38
C GLN A 190 0.16 6.95 14.65
N ILE A 191 0.89 7.33 13.61
CA ILE A 191 1.96 8.33 13.66
C ILE A 191 1.56 9.53 12.81
N LYS A 192 1.61 10.71 13.43
CA LYS A 192 1.44 11.99 12.76
C LYS A 192 2.80 12.69 12.72
N LEU A 193 3.19 13.11 11.52
CA LEU A 193 4.36 13.95 11.26
C LEU A 193 3.88 15.32 10.82
N GLU A 194 4.48 16.37 11.38
CA GLU A 194 4.21 17.75 11.02
C GLU A 194 5.56 18.43 10.77
N PHE A 195 5.77 18.89 9.55
CA PHE A 195 7.02 19.56 9.15
C PHE A 195 6.79 21.08 9.12
N TYR A 196 7.68 21.81 9.75
CA TYR A 196 7.70 23.26 9.81
C TYR A 196 9.05 23.76 9.31
N ASP A 197 9.10 25.01 8.86
CA ASP A 197 10.34 25.71 8.76
C ASP A 197 10.96 25.87 10.16
N ASN A 198 12.28 25.70 10.26
CA ASN A 198 12.94 25.63 11.58
C ASN A 198 13.36 27.00 12.14
N ALA A 199 13.46 28.04 11.29
CA ALA A 199 14.00 29.33 11.67
C ALA A 199 13.28 30.49 10.98
N GLU A 200 13.96 31.20 10.08
CA GLU A 200 13.35 32.18 9.20
C GLU A 200 12.79 31.48 7.97
N ILE A 201 11.57 31.86 7.55
CA ILE A 201 10.96 31.32 6.33
C ILE A 201 11.78 31.84 5.15
N ASP A 202 12.63 30.97 4.62
CA ASP A 202 13.61 31.27 3.57
C ASP A 202 13.38 30.52 2.27
N HIS A 203 12.12 30.07 2.04
CA HIS A 203 11.66 29.37 0.85
C HIS A 203 12.20 27.93 0.71
N ASP A 204 12.57 27.31 1.81
CA ASP A 204 12.93 25.91 1.86
C ASP A 204 11.81 25.02 1.27
N THR A 205 12.17 24.17 0.33
CA THR A 205 11.24 23.24 -0.34
C THR A 205 11.75 21.82 -0.18
N ILE A 206 10.86 20.93 0.28
CA ILE A 206 11.19 19.55 0.59
C ILE A 206 10.33 18.51 -0.16
N THR A 207 10.91 17.35 -0.36
CA THR A 207 10.20 16.10 -0.69
C THR A 207 10.43 15.12 0.44
N VAL A 208 9.35 14.50 0.92
CA VAL A 208 9.43 13.52 2.02
C VAL A 208 9.06 12.13 1.51
N PHE A 209 9.91 11.17 1.84
CA PHE A 209 9.69 9.76 1.54
C PHE A 209 9.47 8.96 2.82
N ILE A 210 8.71 7.86 2.74
CA ILE A 210 8.63 6.81 3.75
C ILE A 210 8.86 5.46 3.09
N ASN A 211 9.88 4.72 3.53
CA ASN A 211 10.23 3.42 2.94
C ASN A 211 10.23 3.49 1.40
N ASN A 212 10.90 4.51 0.85
CA ASN A 212 11.02 4.82 -0.58
C ASN A 212 9.71 5.26 -1.29
N LYS A 213 8.60 5.42 -0.58
CA LYS A 213 7.34 5.96 -1.13
C LYS A 213 7.22 7.45 -0.86
N ILE A 214 6.73 8.22 -1.82
CA ILE A 214 6.56 9.68 -1.68
C ILE A 214 5.38 9.97 -0.76
N LEU A 215 5.60 10.75 0.29
CA LEU A 215 4.56 11.30 1.17
C LEU A 215 4.24 12.76 0.82
N LEU A 216 5.27 13.56 0.60
CA LEU A 216 5.16 14.96 0.18
C LEU A 216 6.09 15.17 -1.02
N TYR A 217 5.66 15.91 -2.02
CA TYR A 217 6.47 16.21 -3.19
C TYR A 217 6.57 17.71 -3.41
N ARG A 218 7.80 18.23 -3.35
CA ARG A 218 8.14 19.64 -3.59
C ARG A 218 7.20 20.61 -2.84
N GLN A 219 7.07 20.42 -1.53
CA GLN A 219 6.29 21.30 -0.68
C GLN A 219 7.18 22.31 0.02
N MET A 220 6.79 23.57 -0.04
CA MET A 220 7.49 24.66 0.65
C MET A 220 7.20 24.60 2.15
N LEU A 221 8.24 24.69 2.97
CA LEU A 221 8.14 24.85 4.42
C LEU A 221 7.67 26.26 4.78
N THR A 222 6.90 26.35 5.84
CA THR A 222 6.39 27.62 6.38
C THR A 222 6.20 27.47 7.92
N ASP A 223 5.62 28.50 8.53
CA ASP A 223 5.12 28.46 9.92
C ASP A 223 3.89 27.55 10.10
N LYS A 224 3.25 27.11 8.99
CA LYS A 224 2.15 26.15 9.00
C LYS A 224 2.65 24.74 8.70
N PRO A 225 2.15 23.73 9.45
CA PRO A 225 2.64 22.37 9.27
C PRO A 225 2.24 21.75 7.94
N LEU A 226 3.19 21.08 7.29
CA LEU A 226 2.90 20.05 6.31
C LEU A 226 2.65 18.75 7.06
N THR A 227 1.40 18.29 7.08
CA THR A 227 0.96 17.16 7.91
C THR A 227 0.88 15.87 7.12
N VAL A 228 1.49 14.82 7.65
CA VAL A 228 1.46 13.45 7.13
C VAL A 228 0.98 12.51 8.23
N LEU A 229 0.12 11.55 7.87
CA LEU A 229 -0.36 10.49 8.76
C LEU A 229 -0.02 9.14 8.14
N PHE A 230 0.52 8.23 8.95
CA PHE A 230 0.68 6.84 8.57
C PHE A 230 0.48 5.91 9.76
N ASN A 231 0.21 4.63 9.47
CA ASN A 231 0.09 3.60 10.49
C ASN A 231 1.27 2.65 10.41
N ALA A 232 1.96 2.47 11.54
CA ALA A 232 3.08 1.55 11.66
C ALA A 232 2.61 0.16 12.08
N LEU A 233 3.19 -0.87 11.49
CA LEU A 233 3.00 -2.27 11.89
C LEU A 233 4.00 -2.66 12.98
N PRO A 234 3.62 -3.50 13.95
CA PRO A 234 4.54 -3.96 14.99
C PRO A 234 5.79 -4.63 14.40
N GLY A 235 6.96 -4.24 14.91
CA GLY A 235 8.24 -4.81 14.50
C GLY A 235 8.71 -4.46 13.09
N THR A 236 7.94 -3.66 12.33
CA THR A 236 8.36 -3.18 11.01
C THR A 236 9.11 -1.87 11.16
N PRO A 237 10.36 -1.76 10.65
CA PRO A 237 11.09 -0.51 10.62
C PRO A 237 10.52 0.42 9.54
N TYR A 238 10.40 1.70 9.87
CA TYR A 238 10.03 2.76 8.93
C TYR A 238 11.15 3.78 8.85
N GLU A 239 11.54 4.14 7.65
CA GLU A 239 12.49 5.22 7.37
C GLU A 239 11.76 6.38 6.72
N VAL A 240 11.80 7.53 7.38
CA VAL A 240 11.29 8.80 6.83
C VAL A 240 12.48 9.65 6.41
N VAL A 241 12.57 9.94 5.12
CA VAL A 241 13.67 10.73 4.53
C VAL A 241 13.15 12.09 4.08
N MET A 242 13.80 13.15 4.50
CA MET A 242 13.57 14.51 4.02
C MET A 242 14.63 14.88 2.99
N TYR A 243 14.20 15.07 1.76
CA TYR A 243 15.03 15.51 0.64
C TYR A 243 14.83 17.02 0.42
N ALA A 244 15.89 17.79 0.44
CA ALA A 244 15.86 19.21 0.11
C ALA A 244 15.77 19.43 -1.40
N ASN A 245 14.68 20.01 -1.91
CA ASN A 245 14.55 20.33 -3.34
C ASN A 245 15.33 21.61 -3.72
N ASN A 246 15.55 22.48 -2.76
CA ASN A 246 16.44 23.64 -2.80
C ASN A 246 17.07 23.80 -1.40
N LEU A 247 17.93 24.80 -1.23
CA LEU A 247 18.56 25.10 0.05
C LEU A 247 18.04 26.42 0.66
N GLY A 248 16.90 26.91 0.18
CA GLY A 248 16.36 28.18 0.62
C GLY A 248 17.29 29.37 0.30
N ASP A 249 17.03 30.49 0.94
CA ASP A 249 17.90 31.68 0.86
C ASP A 249 19.07 31.59 1.86
N ILE A 250 18.96 30.73 2.86
CA ILE A 250 19.93 30.54 3.96
C ILE A 250 20.29 29.04 4.11
N PRO A 251 21.24 28.50 3.33
CA PRO A 251 21.66 27.10 3.42
C PRO A 251 22.19 26.71 4.82
N PRO A 252 21.97 25.43 5.24
CA PRO A 252 21.30 24.33 4.57
C PRO A 252 19.76 24.39 4.70
N ASN A 253 19.03 23.57 3.91
CA ASN A 253 17.60 23.39 4.10
C ASN A 253 17.32 22.71 5.43
N THR A 254 16.54 23.35 6.29
CA THR A 254 16.26 22.89 7.65
C THR A 254 14.77 22.82 7.95
N ALA A 255 14.38 21.77 8.67
CA ALA A 255 13.01 21.58 9.11
C ALA A 255 12.95 21.14 10.57
N LEU A 256 11.92 21.58 11.27
CA LEU A 256 11.47 20.97 12.52
C LEU A 256 10.37 19.96 12.20
N MET A 257 10.64 18.67 12.45
CA MET A 257 9.61 17.63 12.38
C MET A 257 9.07 17.32 13.76
N MET A 258 7.78 17.62 13.96
CA MET A 258 7.03 17.22 15.16
C MET A 258 6.41 15.85 14.92
N VAL A 259 6.67 14.90 15.81
CA VAL A 259 6.14 13.54 15.73
C VAL A 259 5.14 13.34 16.88
N THR A 260 3.93 12.92 16.56
CA THR A 260 2.93 12.52 17.54
C THR A 260 2.53 11.06 17.31
N ALA A 261 2.67 10.23 18.37
CA ALA A 261 2.29 8.82 18.36
C ALA A 261 1.55 8.49 19.66
N GLY A 262 0.21 8.57 19.64
CA GLY A 262 -0.62 8.48 20.83
C GLY A 262 -0.32 9.64 21.80
N SER A 263 0.12 9.33 23.03
CA SER A 263 0.54 10.32 24.02
C SER A 263 2.00 10.78 23.87
N GLN A 264 2.78 10.12 23.03
CA GLN A 264 4.19 10.47 22.82
C GLN A 264 4.31 11.63 21.82
N LYS A 265 5.19 12.57 22.13
CA LYS A 265 5.56 13.67 21.23
C LYS A 265 7.08 13.78 21.18
N PHE A 266 7.61 13.96 19.98
CA PHE A 266 9.03 14.15 19.75
C PHE A 266 9.25 15.32 18.81
N GLU A 267 10.34 16.05 19.05
CA GLU A 267 10.87 17.07 18.17
C GLU A 267 12.15 16.55 17.51
N VAL A 268 12.23 16.67 16.21
CA VAL A 268 13.40 16.26 15.45
C VAL A 268 13.79 17.38 14.51
N PHE A 269 14.98 17.91 14.71
CA PHE A 269 15.58 18.86 13.77
C PHE A 269 16.21 18.08 12.62
N MET A 270 15.83 18.42 11.41
CA MET A 270 16.29 17.80 10.18
C MET A 270 17.04 18.83 9.35
N SER A 271 18.20 18.46 8.85
CA SER A 271 19.00 19.32 7.96
C SER A 271 19.42 18.52 6.75
N SER A 272 19.17 19.05 5.57
CA SER A 272 19.52 18.43 4.30
C SER A 272 20.29 19.38 3.41
N THR A 273 21.26 18.84 2.68
CA THR A 273 22.15 19.59 1.75
C THR A 273 22.01 19.06 0.33
N GLU A 274 22.84 19.52 -0.59
CA GLU A 274 22.93 18.93 -1.93
C GLU A 274 23.55 17.54 -1.95
N GLU A 275 24.29 17.15 -0.90
CA GLU A 275 24.98 15.87 -0.79
C GLU A 275 24.25 14.87 0.13
N LYS A 276 23.52 15.38 1.12
CA LYS A 276 22.90 14.57 2.18
C LYS A 276 21.43 14.87 2.37
N SER A 277 20.65 13.82 2.66
CA SER A 277 19.28 13.90 3.09
C SER A 277 19.14 13.37 4.53
N ALA A 278 18.45 14.12 5.39
CA ALA A 278 18.20 13.71 6.76
C ALA A 278 17.12 12.61 6.80
N ALA A 279 17.32 11.61 7.66
CA ALA A 279 16.36 10.53 7.87
C ALA A 279 16.05 10.29 9.35
N VAL A 280 14.85 9.82 9.61
CA VAL A 280 14.41 9.36 10.94
C VAL A 280 13.85 7.96 10.82
N HIS A 281 14.32 7.07 11.68
CA HIS A 281 13.79 5.72 11.79
C HIS A 281 12.71 5.64 12.87
N PHE A 282 11.66 4.88 12.60
CA PHE A 282 10.59 4.59 13.53
C PHE A 282 10.45 3.08 13.72
N ILE A 283 10.27 2.66 14.97
CA ILE A 283 9.95 1.27 15.33
C ILE A 283 8.74 1.32 16.25
N PHE A 284 7.64 0.72 15.80
CA PHE A 284 6.44 0.57 16.64
C PHE A 284 6.58 -0.68 17.50
N THR A 285 6.47 -0.49 18.81
CA THR A 285 6.47 -1.55 19.83
C THR A 285 5.21 -1.36 20.67
N PRO A 286 4.20 -2.26 20.54
CA PRO A 286 2.94 -2.17 21.29
C PRO A 286 3.13 -2.16 22.78
#